data_651150800eae783359bdc94d13da7b8b
#
_entry.id   651150800eae783359bdc94d13da7b8b
#
_cell.length_a   1.000
_cell.length_b   1.000
_cell.length_c   1.000
_cell.angle_alpha   90.00
_cell.angle_beta   90.00
_cell.angle_gamma   90.00
#
_symmetry.space_group_name_H-M   'P 1'
#
loop_
_entity.id
_entity.type
_entity.pdbx_description
1 polymer ?
#
loop_
_entity_poly.entity_id
_entity_poly.type
_entity_poly.pdbx_seq_one_letter_code
_entity_poly.pdbx_strand_id
1 'polypeptide(L)'
;MIETLYIPTYRRVDSQLTYDYLPDKWKERAVLVVAADEEEILREKGYNVLVCPCQGKEPEGANPLDYGLSPTRKWIAYQAGDQKYAVFDDDIMQFVYTRRPSEPDSHALVNTEINTYVNREGYEKYFDEMMDTMDSWLDECVTCGLEVTWNPPRDEDYNDCWRQTTNHFYNGKTFPKDEIDFTSLKCAQDYFILLQCLTLGYPNRISFRYRVRPSLTQADGGCAEYRTLNVHNNSMKLLQQKFPEFVSLKTKVAKNGEWGGLEKLGATIQWKKAYKSSQQEKTNTLEGFF
;
A
#
# COMPACT_ATOMS: atom_id res chain seq x y z
N MET A 1 -8.39 10.07 14.54
CA MET A 1 -6.90 9.95 14.60
C MET A 1 -6.52 8.55 14.21
N ILE A 2 -5.46 8.39 13.39
CA ILE A 2 -4.89 7.09 13.04
C ILE A 2 -4.30 6.46 14.31
N GLU A 3 -4.79 5.29 14.68
CA GLU A 3 -4.49 4.68 15.98
C GLU A 3 -3.34 3.67 15.90
N THR A 4 -3.29 2.89 14.81
CA THR A 4 -2.31 1.80 14.66
C THR A 4 -1.67 1.82 13.28
N LEU A 5 -0.36 1.56 13.24
CA LEU A 5 0.41 1.33 12.02
C LEU A 5 0.74 -0.16 11.94
N TYR A 6 0.10 -0.90 11.05
CA TYR A 6 0.40 -2.31 10.80
C TYR A 6 1.50 -2.44 9.74
N ILE A 7 2.51 -3.23 10.03
CA ILE A 7 3.65 -3.50 9.13
C ILE A 7 3.72 -5.01 8.91
N PRO A 8 3.06 -5.55 7.88
CA PRO A 8 3.20 -6.97 7.54
C PRO A 8 4.64 -7.26 7.13
N THR A 9 5.30 -8.17 7.82
CA THR A 9 6.67 -8.59 7.53
C THR A 9 6.81 -10.10 7.52
N TYR A 10 7.73 -10.63 6.68
CA TYR A 10 8.02 -12.05 6.59
C TYR A 10 9.44 -12.28 6.11
N ARG A 11 10.21 -13.12 6.84
CA ARG A 11 11.62 -13.46 6.54
C ARG A 11 12.55 -12.23 6.51
N ARG A 12 12.26 -11.25 7.38
CA ARG A 12 13.07 -10.03 7.56
C ARG A 12 13.38 -9.75 9.03
N VAL A 13 13.59 -10.80 9.82
CA VAL A 13 13.83 -10.68 11.28
C VAL A 13 15.07 -9.84 11.64
N ASP A 14 16.01 -9.68 10.71
CA ASP A 14 17.24 -8.89 10.92
C ASP A 14 17.17 -7.46 10.36
N SER A 15 16.06 -7.10 9.69
CA SER A 15 15.92 -5.77 9.05
C SER A 15 14.47 -5.35 8.96
N GLN A 16 14.05 -4.43 9.83
CA GLN A 16 12.71 -3.86 9.87
C GLN A 16 12.75 -2.40 9.37
N LEU A 17 13.10 -2.22 8.07
CA LEU A 17 13.38 -0.90 7.50
C LEU A 17 12.29 0.13 7.81
N THR A 18 11.03 -0.19 7.50
CA THR A 18 9.92 0.73 7.74
C THR A 18 9.80 1.10 9.22
N TYR A 19 9.85 0.11 10.12
CA TYR A 19 9.76 0.35 11.56
C TYR A 19 10.93 1.20 12.06
N ASP A 20 12.15 0.90 11.62
CA ASP A 20 13.36 1.57 12.07
C ASP A 20 13.37 3.06 11.68
N TYR A 21 12.76 3.40 10.57
CA TYR A 21 12.62 4.77 10.08
C TYR A 21 11.43 5.54 10.67
N LEU A 22 10.54 4.93 11.46
CA LEU A 22 9.48 5.66 12.14
C LEU A 22 10.04 6.56 13.25
N PRO A 23 9.47 7.75 13.50
CA PRO A 23 9.72 8.50 14.73
C PRO A 23 9.35 7.69 15.96
N ASP A 24 10.08 7.88 17.08
CA ASP A 24 9.93 7.06 18.28
C ASP A 24 8.48 7.02 18.78
N LYS A 25 7.77 8.14 18.79
CA LYS A 25 6.35 8.19 19.20
C LYS A 25 5.41 7.38 18.28
N TRP A 26 5.79 7.20 17.01
CA TRP A 26 5.02 6.41 16.07
C TRP A 26 5.40 4.92 16.12
N LYS A 27 6.60 4.59 16.59
CA LYS A 27 6.99 3.20 16.91
C LYS A 27 6.12 2.61 18.02
N GLU A 28 5.68 3.42 18.99
CA GLU A 28 4.76 3.00 20.04
C GLU A 28 3.40 2.55 19.49
N ARG A 29 2.99 3.08 18.34
CA ARG A 29 1.74 2.73 17.64
C ARG A 29 1.94 1.72 16.52
N ALA A 30 3.19 1.38 16.20
CA ALA A 30 3.50 0.44 15.14
C ALA A 30 3.49 -1.00 15.67
N VAL A 31 2.95 -1.89 14.83
CA VAL A 31 2.84 -3.32 15.12
C VAL A 31 3.36 -4.10 13.93
N LEU A 32 4.37 -4.93 14.13
CA LEU A 32 4.81 -5.90 13.12
C LEU A 32 3.80 -7.04 13.06
N VAL A 33 3.24 -7.29 11.88
CA VAL A 33 2.32 -8.40 11.64
C VAL A 33 3.11 -9.55 11.03
N VAL A 34 3.29 -10.62 11.78
CA VAL A 34 4.30 -11.66 11.54
C VAL A 34 3.70 -13.07 11.45
N ALA A 35 4.45 -14.00 10.89
CA ALA A 35 4.19 -15.42 11.01
C ALA A 35 4.54 -15.93 12.43
N ALA A 36 3.91 -17.03 12.87
CA ALA A 36 4.11 -17.54 14.22
C ALA A 36 5.54 -17.96 14.54
N ASP A 37 6.29 -18.41 13.52
CA ASP A 37 7.68 -18.85 13.66
C ASP A 37 8.69 -17.66 13.78
N GLU A 38 8.25 -16.44 13.60
CA GLU A 38 9.06 -15.23 13.73
C GLU A 38 8.74 -14.42 15.01
N GLU A 39 7.68 -14.78 15.75
CA GLU A 39 7.20 -14.02 16.91
C GLU A 39 8.27 -13.86 17.99
N GLU A 40 8.85 -14.97 18.46
CA GLU A 40 9.78 -14.98 19.59
C GLU A 40 11.00 -14.12 19.33
N ILE A 41 11.64 -14.32 18.18
CA ILE A 41 12.86 -13.59 17.80
C ILE A 41 12.61 -12.07 17.65
N LEU A 42 11.45 -11.66 17.14
CA LEU A 42 11.13 -10.24 16.98
C LEU A 42 10.74 -9.59 18.31
N ARG A 43 10.06 -10.32 19.21
CA ARG A 43 9.79 -9.84 20.57
C ARG A 43 11.06 -9.69 21.40
N GLU A 44 12.01 -10.62 21.29
CA GLU A 44 13.32 -10.52 21.95
C GLU A 44 14.13 -9.31 21.48
N LYS A 45 13.95 -8.90 20.22
CA LYS A 45 14.51 -7.66 19.65
C LYS A 45 13.78 -6.38 20.08
N GLY A 46 12.71 -6.50 20.87
CA GLY A 46 11.96 -5.36 21.41
C GLY A 46 10.85 -4.81 20.51
N TYR A 47 10.49 -5.48 19.44
CA TYR A 47 9.40 -5.05 18.56
C TYR A 47 8.03 -5.38 19.17
N ASN A 48 7.04 -4.51 18.90
CA ASN A 48 5.63 -4.81 19.15
C ASN A 48 5.14 -5.74 18.03
N VAL A 49 4.70 -6.94 18.37
CA VAL A 49 4.43 -8.02 17.41
C VAL A 49 3.01 -8.54 17.57
N LEU A 50 2.33 -8.72 16.44
CA LEU A 50 1.01 -9.36 16.34
C LEU A 50 1.10 -10.54 15.36
N VAL A 51 0.81 -11.74 15.85
CA VAL A 51 0.86 -12.97 15.05
C VAL A 51 -0.38 -13.08 14.17
N CYS A 52 -0.17 -13.19 12.86
CA CYS A 52 -1.23 -13.42 11.90
C CYS A 52 -1.18 -14.87 11.39
N PRO A 53 -2.26 -15.64 11.53
CA PRO A 53 -2.26 -17.06 11.15
C PRO A 53 -2.12 -17.30 9.64
N CYS A 54 -2.34 -16.29 8.83
CA CYS A 54 -2.22 -16.37 7.36
C CYS A 54 -0.96 -15.66 6.81
N GLN A 55 -0.10 -15.10 7.69
CA GLN A 55 1.17 -14.52 7.25
C GLN A 55 2.19 -15.63 6.95
N GLY A 56 2.97 -15.43 5.89
CA GLY A 56 4.02 -16.34 5.49
C GLY A 56 3.66 -17.21 4.29
N LYS A 57 4.42 -18.31 4.16
CA LYS A 57 4.25 -19.29 3.10
C LYS A 57 3.21 -20.35 3.50
N GLU A 58 2.44 -20.80 2.54
CA GLU A 58 1.47 -21.87 2.76
C GLU A 58 2.12 -23.19 3.24
N PRO A 59 1.55 -23.87 4.25
CA PRO A 59 1.90 -25.23 4.60
C PRO A 59 1.64 -26.20 3.42
N GLU A 60 2.31 -27.35 3.42
CA GLU A 60 2.08 -28.38 2.43
C GLU A 60 0.61 -28.82 2.40
N GLY A 61 0.01 -28.81 1.20
CA GLY A 61 -1.39 -29.19 0.98
C GLY A 61 -2.41 -28.10 1.32
N ALA A 62 -2.00 -26.95 1.83
CA ALA A 62 -2.91 -25.82 2.03
C ALA A 62 -3.22 -25.08 0.74
N ASN A 63 -4.36 -24.35 0.72
CA ASN A 63 -4.67 -23.47 -0.40
C ASN A 63 -3.73 -22.25 -0.41
N PRO A 64 -2.96 -22.01 -1.47
CA PRO A 64 -2.01 -20.90 -1.52
C PRO A 64 -2.65 -19.51 -1.36
N LEU A 65 -3.94 -19.36 -1.64
CA LEU A 65 -4.66 -18.09 -1.51
C LEU A 65 -5.01 -17.74 -0.05
N ASP A 66 -4.91 -18.70 0.87
CA ASP A 66 -5.18 -18.46 2.28
C ASP A 66 -3.95 -17.96 3.06
N TYR A 67 -2.79 -17.84 2.37
CA TYR A 67 -1.52 -17.43 2.96
C TYR A 67 -0.83 -16.31 2.18
N GLY A 68 -0.04 -15.50 2.87
CA GLY A 68 0.73 -14.38 2.34
C GLY A 68 0.03 -13.04 2.50
N LEU A 69 0.50 -12.02 1.79
CA LEU A 69 0.11 -10.62 2.03
C LEU A 69 -1.37 -10.32 1.81
N SER A 70 -2.01 -10.97 0.83
CA SER A 70 -3.43 -10.75 0.52
C SER A 70 -4.36 -11.11 1.69
N PRO A 71 -4.35 -12.34 2.23
CA PRO A 71 -5.13 -12.70 3.40
C PRO A 71 -4.66 -11.97 4.67
N THR A 72 -3.37 -11.63 4.79
CA THR A 72 -2.86 -10.82 5.91
C THR A 72 -3.49 -9.42 5.91
N ARG A 73 -3.62 -8.76 4.77
CA ARG A 73 -4.31 -7.46 4.67
C ARG A 73 -5.80 -7.57 5.04
N LYS A 74 -6.47 -8.65 4.62
CA LYS A 74 -7.83 -8.95 5.06
C LYS A 74 -7.89 -9.07 6.59
N TRP A 75 -7.04 -9.89 7.16
CA TRP A 75 -6.98 -10.11 8.60
C TRP A 75 -6.74 -8.80 9.36
N ILE A 76 -5.79 -7.96 8.93
CA ILE A 76 -5.54 -6.63 9.49
C ILE A 76 -6.81 -5.77 9.46
N ALA A 77 -7.52 -5.72 8.33
CA ALA A 77 -8.74 -4.91 8.21
C ALA A 77 -9.82 -5.31 9.24
N TYR A 78 -9.92 -6.60 9.57
CA TYR A 78 -10.84 -7.08 10.61
C TYR A 78 -10.30 -6.84 12.02
N GLN A 79 -8.98 -6.96 12.27
CA GLN A 79 -8.35 -6.63 13.55
C GLN A 79 -8.48 -5.13 13.90
N ALA A 80 -8.32 -4.27 12.92
CA ALA A 80 -8.46 -2.82 13.11
C ALA A 80 -9.91 -2.40 13.42
N GLY A 81 -10.90 -3.21 13.05
CA GLY A 81 -12.32 -2.92 13.34
C GLY A 81 -12.77 -1.63 12.65
N ASP A 82 -13.28 -0.69 13.46
CA ASP A 82 -13.77 0.61 12.99
C ASP A 82 -12.74 1.75 13.13
N GLN A 83 -11.54 1.45 13.60
CA GLN A 83 -10.48 2.43 13.79
C GLN A 83 -9.93 2.94 12.46
N LYS A 84 -9.40 4.18 12.45
CA LYS A 84 -8.52 4.63 11.40
C LYS A 84 -7.14 4.00 11.60
N TYR A 85 -6.58 3.37 10.57
CA TYR A 85 -5.32 2.66 10.65
C TYR A 85 -4.49 2.81 9.37
N ALA A 86 -3.21 2.50 9.45
CA ALA A 86 -2.35 2.41 8.29
C ALA A 86 -1.76 1.00 8.13
N VAL A 87 -1.50 0.61 6.87
CA VAL A 87 -0.73 -0.58 6.51
C VAL A 87 0.43 -0.15 5.65
N PHE A 88 1.65 -0.35 6.13
CA PHE A 88 2.88 -0.03 5.42
C PHE A 88 3.62 -1.32 5.04
N ASP A 89 4.11 -1.41 3.82
CA ASP A 89 5.05 -2.48 3.47
C ASP A 89 6.32 -2.34 4.33
N ASP A 90 6.99 -3.44 4.65
CA ASP A 90 8.11 -3.50 5.60
C ASP A 90 9.44 -2.97 5.03
N ASP A 91 9.46 -2.54 3.78
CA ASP A 91 10.63 -2.13 3.02
C ASP A 91 10.65 -0.65 2.62
N ILE A 92 9.90 0.19 3.31
CA ILE A 92 9.95 1.65 3.11
C ILE A 92 11.24 2.17 3.73
N MET A 93 12.13 2.67 2.87
CA MET A 93 13.44 3.21 3.27
C MET A 93 13.37 4.67 3.73
N GLN A 94 12.39 5.42 3.26
CA GLN A 94 12.28 6.86 3.57
C GLN A 94 10.84 7.35 3.42
N PHE A 95 10.47 8.30 4.28
CA PHE A 95 9.34 9.19 4.08
C PHE A 95 9.89 10.54 3.61
N VAL A 96 9.27 11.14 2.60
CA VAL A 96 9.82 12.31 1.91
C VAL A 96 8.77 13.39 1.77
N TYR A 97 9.13 14.63 2.09
CA TYR A 97 8.34 15.80 1.71
C TYR A 97 8.88 16.36 0.39
N THR A 98 8.01 16.51 -0.60
CA THR A 98 8.37 16.97 -1.95
C THR A 98 7.78 18.35 -2.22
N ARG A 99 8.62 19.33 -2.55
CA ARG A 99 8.18 20.66 -2.98
C ARG A 99 7.58 20.60 -4.39
N ARG A 100 6.75 21.59 -4.74
CA ARG A 100 6.20 21.72 -6.07
C ARG A 100 7.30 22.14 -7.05
N PRO A 101 7.33 21.61 -8.28
CA PRO A 101 8.29 22.06 -9.30
C PRO A 101 8.23 23.57 -9.60
N SER A 102 7.05 24.18 -9.46
CA SER A 102 6.83 25.62 -9.67
C SER A 102 7.28 26.51 -8.51
N GLU A 103 7.61 25.95 -7.33
CA GLU A 103 8.07 26.75 -6.18
C GLU A 103 9.48 27.32 -6.44
N PRO A 104 9.73 28.60 -6.08
CA PRO A 104 11.08 29.18 -6.09
C PRO A 104 12.01 28.29 -5.26
N ASP A 105 13.23 28.09 -5.68
CA ASP A 105 14.23 27.22 -5.04
C ASP A 105 13.97 25.70 -5.14
N SER A 106 12.96 25.27 -5.92
CA SER A 106 12.70 23.85 -6.15
C SER A 106 13.90 23.08 -6.73
N HIS A 107 14.82 23.76 -7.40
CA HIS A 107 16.01 23.17 -8.02
C HIS A 107 17.10 22.73 -7.01
N ALA A 108 17.13 23.29 -5.81
CA ALA A 108 18.15 22.96 -4.81
C ALA A 108 17.76 21.74 -3.96
N LEU A 109 16.45 21.49 -3.74
CA LEU A 109 15.94 20.40 -2.87
C LEU A 109 14.59 19.92 -3.36
N VAL A 110 14.55 19.21 -4.50
CA VAL A 110 13.32 18.61 -5.02
C VAL A 110 12.73 17.60 -4.07
N ASN A 111 13.55 16.97 -3.23
CA ASN A 111 13.14 16.04 -2.19
C ASN A 111 13.85 16.43 -0.89
N THR A 112 13.14 17.05 0.03
CA THR A 112 13.61 17.12 1.41
C THR A 112 13.33 15.76 2.02
N GLU A 113 14.36 14.96 2.19
CA GLU A 113 14.23 13.69 2.90
C GLU A 113 13.80 14.00 4.33
N ILE A 114 12.63 13.52 4.71
CA ILE A 114 12.14 13.65 6.09
C ILE A 114 13.12 12.94 7.04
N ASN A 115 13.87 11.99 6.52
CA ASN A 115 14.86 11.14 7.20
C ASN A 115 16.30 11.62 7.15
N THR A 116 16.62 12.80 6.68
CA THR A 116 18.00 13.22 6.74
C THR A 116 18.41 13.45 8.19
N TYR A 117 19.44 12.73 8.62
CA TYR A 117 20.06 12.70 9.94
C TYR A 117 20.45 14.06 10.54
N VAL A 118 20.17 15.15 9.87
CA VAL A 118 20.63 16.48 10.23
C VAL A 118 19.72 17.19 11.22
N ASN A 119 18.42 16.78 11.28
CA ASN A 119 17.50 17.40 12.25
C ASN A 119 16.34 16.45 12.60
N ARG A 120 16.51 15.71 13.69
CA ARG A 120 15.50 14.77 14.22
C ARG A 120 14.16 15.47 14.50
N GLU A 121 14.19 16.69 14.98
CA GLU A 121 13.00 17.48 15.28
C GLU A 121 12.20 17.86 14.01
N GLY A 122 12.90 18.23 12.94
CA GLY A 122 12.28 18.48 11.65
C GLY A 122 11.61 17.24 11.06
N TYR A 123 12.24 16.07 11.19
CA TYR A 123 11.70 14.80 10.74
C TYR A 123 10.37 14.45 11.45
N GLU A 124 10.36 14.49 12.78
CA GLU A 124 9.17 14.18 13.57
C GLU A 124 8.02 15.12 13.22
N LYS A 125 8.29 16.41 13.08
CA LYS A 125 7.30 17.41 12.70
C LYS A 125 6.66 17.09 11.34
N TYR A 126 7.45 16.84 10.31
CA TYR A 126 6.91 16.53 8.98
C TYR A 126 6.17 15.21 8.95
N PHE A 127 6.61 14.22 9.72
CA PHE A 127 5.91 12.95 9.83
C PHE A 127 4.53 13.15 10.50
N ASP A 128 4.45 13.97 11.54
CA ASP A 128 3.20 14.32 12.20
C ASP A 128 2.25 15.05 11.26
N GLU A 129 2.72 16.07 10.56
CA GLU A 129 1.92 16.80 9.56
C GLU A 129 1.40 15.86 8.45
N MET A 130 2.21 14.90 8.04
CA MET A 130 1.79 13.83 7.10
C MET A 130 0.67 12.99 7.70
N MET A 131 0.84 12.50 8.92
CA MET A 131 -0.16 11.65 9.58
C MET A 131 -1.47 12.39 9.85
N ASP A 132 -1.40 13.66 10.27
CA ASP A 132 -2.58 14.52 10.47
C ASP A 132 -3.31 14.78 9.14
N THR A 133 -2.56 14.98 8.05
CA THR A 133 -3.12 15.14 6.70
C THR A 133 -3.85 13.87 6.27
N MET A 134 -3.23 12.70 6.43
CA MET A 134 -3.87 11.41 6.08
C MET A 134 -5.10 11.15 6.95
N ASP A 135 -5.03 11.45 8.24
CA ASP A 135 -6.16 11.31 9.16
C ASP A 135 -7.37 12.17 8.73
N SER A 136 -7.11 13.43 8.39
CA SER A 136 -8.13 14.34 7.88
C SER A 136 -8.77 13.82 6.58
N TRP A 137 -7.97 13.32 5.63
CA TRP A 137 -8.48 12.81 4.37
C TRP A 137 -9.34 11.55 4.55
N LEU A 138 -9.11 10.77 5.58
CA LEU A 138 -9.94 9.60 5.91
C LEU A 138 -11.35 9.96 6.40
N ASP A 139 -11.65 11.24 6.65
CA ASP A 139 -13.02 11.70 6.87
C ASP A 139 -13.78 11.94 5.55
N GLU A 140 -13.05 12.08 4.43
CA GLU A 140 -13.60 12.32 3.09
C GLU A 140 -13.54 11.08 2.18
N CYS A 141 -12.59 10.19 2.39
CA CYS A 141 -12.40 8.98 1.58
C CYS A 141 -12.13 7.74 2.45
N VAL A 142 -12.45 6.57 1.93
CA VAL A 142 -12.29 5.29 2.66
C VAL A 142 -10.84 4.85 2.76
N THR A 143 -9.99 5.30 1.84
CA THR A 143 -8.56 5.02 1.83
C THR A 143 -7.79 6.17 1.19
N CYS A 144 -6.60 6.44 1.70
CA CYS A 144 -5.65 7.36 1.10
C CYS A 144 -4.22 6.82 1.21
N GLY A 145 -3.27 7.52 0.63
CA GLY A 145 -1.88 7.08 0.64
C GLY A 145 -0.90 8.12 0.12
N LEU A 146 0.35 7.69 0.03
CA LEU A 146 1.49 8.49 -0.37
C LEU A 146 2.01 7.99 -1.71
N GLU A 147 2.39 8.90 -2.60
CA GLU A 147 3.02 8.55 -3.88
C GLU A 147 4.45 8.06 -3.63
N VAL A 148 4.97 7.27 -4.56
CA VAL A 148 6.33 6.77 -4.53
C VAL A 148 7.32 7.75 -5.18
N THR A 149 8.56 7.81 -4.66
CA THR A 149 9.54 8.83 -5.08
C THR A 149 10.10 8.65 -6.51
N TRP A 150 10.00 7.46 -7.11
CA TRP A 150 10.44 7.26 -8.50
C TRP A 150 9.51 7.86 -9.57
N ASN A 151 8.31 8.31 -9.19
CA ASN A 151 7.51 9.14 -10.07
C ASN A 151 8.01 10.61 -10.00
N PRO A 152 7.93 11.38 -11.08
CA PRO A 152 8.34 12.78 -11.04
C PRO A 152 7.45 13.58 -10.05
N PRO A 153 8.02 14.64 -9.42
CA PRO A 153 7.24 15.60 -8.64
C PRO A 153 6.15 16.27 -9.48
N ARG A 154 5.09 16.75 -8.82
CA ARG A 154 3.96 17.42 -9.44
C ARG A 154 3.63 18.71 -8.72
N ASP A 155 2.92 19.62 -9.39
CA ASP A 155 2.47 20.88 -8.78
C ASP A 155 1.22 20.69 -7.92
N GLU A 156 0.38 19.69 -8.22
CA GLU A 156 -0.77 19.34 -7.40
C GLU A 156 -0.34 18.75 -6.06
N ASP A 157 -1.10 18.99 -5.02
CA ASP A 157 -0.83 18.42 -3.70
C ASP A 157 -1.26 16.96 -3.61
N TYR A 158 -2.33 16.59 -4.34
CA TYR A 158 -2.89 15.24 -4.35
C TYR A 158 -3.64 14.95 -5.66
N ASN A 159 -4.03 13.70 -5.84
CA ASN A 159 -4.98 13.30 -6.86
C ASN A 159 -5.94 12.25 -6.30
N ASP A 160 -7.21 12.40 -6.65
CA ASP A 160 -8.24 11.41 -6.35
C ASP A 160 -8.28 10.33 -7.46
N CYS A 161 -8.72 9.13 -7.09
CA CYS A 161 -8.77 7.97 -7.98
C CYS A 161 -7.42 7.72 -8.66
N TRP A 162 -6.39 7.53 -7.86
CA TRP A 162 -5.02 7.35 -8.31
C TRP A 162 -4.39 6.06 -7.77
N ARG A 163 -3.38 5.55 -8.46
CA ARG A 163 -2.65 4.35 -8.06
C ARG A 163 -2.14 4.46 -6.62
N GLN A 164 -2.36 3.41 -5.84
CA GLN A 164 -1.88 3.28 -4.46
C GLN A 164 -1.08 1.99 -4.33
N THR A 165 0.10 2.07 -3.71
CA THR A 165 1.02 0.94 -3.52
C THR A 165 1.81 1.14 -2.23
N THR A 166 2.35 0.09 -1.65
CA THR A 166 3.32 0.11 -0.53
C THR A 166 2.84 0.73 0.78
N ASN A 167 1.87 1.63 0.73
CA ASN A 167 1.34 2.29 1.91
C ASN A 167 -0.16 2.57 1.72
N HIS A 168 -0.94 2.27 2.73
CA HIS A 168 -2.38 2.39 2.71
C HIS A 168 -2.87 2.89 4.05
N PHE A 169 -3.67 3.95 4.04
CA PHE A 169 -4.39 4.44 5.19
C PHE A 169 -5.87 4.12 4.98
N TYR A 170 -6.54 3.65 6.02
CA TYR A 170 -7.94 3.23 5.93
C TYR A 170 -8.77 3.83 7.05
N ASN A 171 -10.00 4.21 6.72
CA ASN A 171 -11.03 4.45 7.71
C ASN A 171 -11.81 3.14 7.92
N GLY A 172 -11.51 2.39 8.97
CA GLY A 172 -12.09 1.07 9.23
C GLY A 172 -13.60 1.06 9.34
N LYS A 173 -14.21 2.20 9.74
CA LYS A 173 -15.66 2.36 9.84
C LYS A 173 -16.35 2.45 8.47
N THR A 174 -15.71 3.11 7.49
CA THR A 174 -16.30 3.36 6.17
C THR A 174 -15.70 2.52 5.06
N PHE A 175 -14.56 1.89 5.30
CA PHE A 175 -13.93 0.98 4.35
C PHE A 175 -14.80 -0.27 4.13
N PRO A 176 -15.20 -0.58 2.88
CA PRO A 176 -16.16 -1.64 2.59
C PRO A 176 -15.56 -3.04 2.69
N LYS A 177 -14.94 -3.37 3.84
CA LYS A 177 -14.16 -4.61 4.05
C LYS A 177 -14.94 -5.89 3.78
N ASP A 178 -16.27 -5.88 3.98
CA ASP A 178 -17.14 -7.04 3.77
C ASP A 178 -17.54 -7.22 2.30
N GLU A 179 -17.39 -6.18 1.47
CA GLU A 179 -17.68 -6.18 0.03
C GLU A 179 -16.43 -6.45 -0.82
N ILE A 180 -15.23 -6.35 -0.22
CA ILE A 180 -13.94 -6.49 -0.91
C ILE A 180 -13.46 -7.95 -0.91
N ASP A 181 -13.18 -8.46 -2.09
CA ASP A 181 -12.40 -9.70 -2.26
C ASP A 181 -10.91 -9.39 -2.11
N PHE A 182 -10.33 -9.77 -0.98
CA PHE A 182 -8.90 -9.56 -0.73
C PHE A 182 -8.02 -10.63 -1.34
N THR A 183 -8.54 -11.86 -1.51
CA THR A 183 -7.70 -13.06 -1.59
C THR A 183 -7.59 -13.69 -2.96
N SER A 184 -8.43 -13.34 -3.93
CA SER A 184 -8.39 -13.93 -5.27
C SER A 184 -7.05 -13.70 -6.02
N LEU A 185 -6.27 -12.66 -5.67
CA LEU A 185 -4.98 -12.40 -6.28
C LEU A 185 -3.84 -12.58 -5.27
N LYS A 186 -2.85 -13.42 -5.62
CA LYS A 186 -1.63 -13.61 -4.82
C LYS A 186 -0.67 -12.40 -4.94
N CYS A 187 -0.66 -11.72 -6.09
CA CYS A 187 0.12 -10.50 -6.36
C CYS A 187 -0.77 -9.39 -6.92
N ALA A 188 -0.32 -8.14 -6.82
CA ALA A 188 -1.07 -6.93 -7.20
C ALA A 188 -2.41 -6.79 -6.45
N GLN A 189 -2.46 -7.28 -5.23
CA GLN A 189 -3.61 -7.17 -4.34
C GLN A 189 -3.98 -5.71 -4.03
N ASP A 190 -2.99 -4.82 -3.98
CA ASP A 190 -3.16 -3.38 -3.87
C ASP A 190 -4.00 -2.80 -5.01
N TYR A 191 -3.70 -3.17 -6.26
CA TYR A 191 -4.49 -2.78 -7.42
C TYR A 191 -5.88 -3.38 -7.40
N PHE A 192 -5.98 -4.64 -6.98
CA PHE A 192 -7.23 -5.37 -6.96
C PHE A 192 -8.21 -4.79 -5.92
N ILE A 193 -7.74 -4.52 -4.71
CA ILE A 193 -8.53 -3.89 -3.64
C ILE A 193 -8.98 -2.49 -4.09
N LEU A 194 -8.05 -1.68 -4.61
CA LEU A 194 -8.38 -0.32 -5.05
C LEU A 194 -9.40 -0.29 -6.19
N LEU A 195 -9.26 -1.17 -7.20
CA LEU A 195 -10.24 -1.24 -8.28
C LEU A 195 -11.64 -1.60 -7.78
N GLN A 196 -11.75 -2.53 -6.82
CA GLN A 196 -13.03 -2.85 -6.18
C GLN A 196 -13.60 -1.62 -5.45
N CYS A 197 -12.80 -0.92 -4.63
CA CYS A 197 -13.26 0.31 -3.99
C CYS A 197 -13.80 1.32 -5.01
N LEU A 198 -13.06 1.58 -6.09
CA LEU A 198 -13.47 2.55 -7.11
C LEU A 198 -14.74 2.14 -7.85
N THR A 199 -14.89 0.86 -8.20
CA THR A 199 -16.11 0.35 -8.88
C THR A 199 -17.31 0.29 -7.95
N LEU A 200 -17.13 0.19 -6.65
CA LEU A 200 -18.18 0.35 -5.63
C LEU A 200 -18.54 1.83 -5.36
N GLY A 201 -17.76 2.78 -5.91
CA GLY A 201 -18.02 4.22 -5.76
C GLY A 201 -17.30 4.87 -4.58
N TYR A 202 -16.25 4.24 -4.08
CA TYR A 202 -15.38 4.77 -3.03
C TYR A 202 -14.08 5.30 -3.62
N PRO A 203 -13.86 6.63 -3.69
CA PRO A 203 -12.60 7.19 -4.19
C PRO A 203 -11.49 7.01 -3.16
N ASN A 204 -10.26 6.97 -3.66
CA ASN A 204 -9.06 7.14 -2.83
C ASN A 204 -8.40 8.47 -3.13
N ARG A 205 -7.51 8.93 -2.24
CA ARG A 205 -6.70 10.14 -2.39
C ARG A 205 -5.22 9.85 -2.18
N ILE A 206 -4.35 10.28 -3.09
CA ILE A 206 -2.90 10.05 -3.04
C ILE A 206 -2.16 11.38 -2.96
N SER A 207 -1.33 11.52 -1.92
CA SER A 207 -0.48 12.70 -1.74
C SER A 207 0.69 12.71 -2.70
N PHE A 208 0.96 13.88 -3.29
CA PHE A 208 2.17 14.16 -4.06
C PHE A 208 3.17 15.00 -3.27
N ARG A 209 2.75 15.53 -2.12
CA ARG A 209 3.65 16.25 -1.19
C ARG A 209 4.37 15.28 -0.27
N TYR A 210 3.62 14.46 0.44
CA TYR A 210 4.18 13.39 1.24
C TYR A 210 4.31 12.14 0.37
N ARG A 211 5.52 11.56 0.36
CA ARG A 211 5.87 10.46 -0.52
C ARG A 211 6.68 9.41 0.23
N VAL A 212 6.76 8.22 -0.33
CA VAL A 212 7.60 7.15 0.21
C VAL A 212 8.64 6.70 -0.80
N ARG A 213 9.80 6.29 -0.29
CA ARG A 213 10.84 5.61 -1.05
C ARG A 213 10.94 4.16 -0.58
N PRO A 214 10.27 3.22 -1.24
CA PRO A 214 10.43 1.81 -0.92
C PRO A 214 11.75 1.28 -1.47
N SER A 215 12.16 0.10 -1.01
CA SER A 215 13.29 -0.64 -1.55
C SER A 215 13.03 -1.11 -2.99
N LEU A 216 14.05 -1.65 -3.62
CA LEU A 216 13.89 -2.22 -4.96
C LEU A 216 12.97 -3.45 -4.91
N THR A 217 12.12 -3.57 -5.91
CA THR A 217 11.27 -4.77 -6.10
C THR A 217 12.15 -6.02 -6.17
N GLN A 218 11.77 -7.08 -5.49
CA GLN A 218 12.52 -8.35 -5.35
C GLN A 218 13.71 -8.26 -4.36
N ALA A 219 13.69 -7.38 -3.38
CA ALA A 219 14.54 -7.50 -2.22
C ALA A 219 14.18 -8.78 -1.43
N ASP A 220 15.17 -9.37 -0.76
CA ASP A 220 15.00 -10.60 0.00
C ASP A 220 13.89 -10.48 1.05
N GLY A 221 13.15 -11.56 1.26
CA GLY A 221 12.02 -11.62 2.17
C GLY A 221 10.70 -11.07 1.62
N GLY A 222 9.68 -11.04 2.47
CA GLY A 222 8.35 -10.55 2.12
C GLY A 222 7.70 -11.33 0.98
N CYS A 223 7.05 -10.62 0.07
CA CYS A 223 6.39 -11.23 -1.09
C CYS A 223 7.37 -11.92 -2.07
N ALA A 224 8.67 -11.59 -2.05
CA ALA A 224 9.65 -12.20 -2.94
C ALA A 224 9.74 -13.72 -2.73
N GLU A 225 9.51 -14.20 -1.50
CA GLU A 225 9.56 -15.62 -1.14
C GLU A 225 8.60 -16.52 -1.94
N TYR A 226 7.48 -15.97 -2.43
CA TYR A 226 6.48 -16.74 -3.20
C TYR A 226 6.10 -16.09 -4.54
N ARG A 227 6.57 -14.88 -4.83
CA ARG A 227 6.24 -14.15 -6.05
C ARG A 227 7.15 -14.56 -7.22
N THR A 228 6.89 -15.72 -7.81
CA THR A 228 7.54 -16.12 -9.07
C THR A 228 7.00 -15.30 -10.25
N LEU A 229 7.72 -15.29 -11.37
CA LEU A 229 7.27 -14.64 -12.61
C LEU A 229 5.92 -15.19 -13.09
N ASN A 230 5.70 -16.51 -12.94
CA ASN A 230 4.43 -17.15 -13.29
C ASN A 230 3.28 -16.68 -12.39
N VAL A 231 3.48 -16.64 -11.07
CA VAL A 231 2.49 -16.12 -10.10
C VAL A 231 2.15 -14.66 -10.41
N HIS A 232 3.16 -13.83 -10.71
CA HIS A 232 2.96 -12.45 -11.12
C HIS A 232 2.11 -12.35 -12.40
N ASN A 233 2.51 -13.06 -13.47
CA ASN A 233 1.82 -12.99 -14.76
C ASN A 233 0.37 -13.51 -14.67
N ASN A 234 0.12 -14.57 -13.89
CA ASN A 234 -1.22 -15.09 -13.66
C ASN A 234 -2.09 -14.08 -12.88
N SER A 235 -1.52 -13.41 -11.87
CA SER A 235 -2.24 -12.35 -11.14
C SER A 235 -2.60 -11.17 -12.06
N MET A 236 -1.71 -10.76 -12.97
CA MET A 236 -2.02 -9.72 -13.95
C MET A 236 -3.15 -10.12 -14.90
N LYS A 237 -3.14 -11.38 -15.41
CA LYS A 237 -4.23 -11.90 -16.27
C LYS A 237 -5.56 -11.93 -15.53
N LEU A 238 -5.56 -12.41 -14.28
CA LEU A 238 -6.77 -12.47 -13.48
C LEU A 238 -7.31 -11.07 -13.16
N LEU A 239 -6.42 -10.10 -12.86
CA LEU A 239 -6.82 -8.70 -12.68
C LEU A 239 -7.53 -8.14 -13.93
N GLN A 240 -6.99 -8.41 -15.12
CA GLN A 240 -7.64 -8.01 -16.36
C GLN A 240 -8.97 -8.73 -16.59
N GLN A 241 -9.06 -10.03 -16.29
CA GLN A 241 -10.31 -10.79 -16.43
C GLN A 241 -11.42 -10.26 -15.51
N LYS A 242 -11.07 -9.85 -14.30
CA LYS A 242 -12.02 -9.28 -13.34
C LYS A 242 -12.44 -7.84 -13.69
N PHE A 243 -11.55 -7.07 -14.34
CA PHE A 243 -11.80 -5.67 -14.69
C PHE A 243 -11.44 -5.37 -16.16
N PRO A 244 -12.07 -6.05 -17.13
CA PRO A 244 -11.67 -5.95 -18.55
C PRO A 244 -11.85 -4.55 -19.14
N GLU A 245 -12.77 -3.75 -18.61
CA GLU A 245 -13.03 -2.38 -19.07
C GLU A 245 -12.00 -1.36 -18.60
N PHE A 246 -11.29 -1.67 -17.52
CA PHE A 246 -10.39 -0.73 -16.85
C PHE A 246 -8.93 -1.16 -16.93
N VAL A 247 -8.65 -2.43 -17.17
CA VAL A 247 -7.28 -3.00 -17.13
C VAL A 247 -6.89 -3.52 -18.51
N SER A 248 -5.77 -3.01 -19.02
CA SER A 248 -5.11 -3.54 -20.21
C SER A 248 -3.70 -4.05 -19.86
N LEU A 249 -3.28 -5.15 -20.47
CA LEU A 249 -1.96 -5.73 -20.24
C LEU A 249 -0.99 -5.34 -21.35
N LYS A 250 0.28 -5.19 -20.95
CA LYS A 250 1.40 -4.99 -21.85
C LYS A 250 2.56 -5.87 -21.41
N THR A 251 3.22 -6.52 -22.36
CA THR A 251 4.49 -7.22 -22.12
C THR A 251 5.60 -6.19 -21.92
N LYS A 252 6.41 -6.36 -20.89
CA LYS A 252 7.58 -5.54 -20.57
C LYS A 252 8.73 -6.45 -20.21
N VAL A 253 9.94 -6.07 -20.61
CA VAL A 253 11.16 -6.74 -20.14
C VAL A 253 11.51 -6.22 -18.76
N ALA A 254 11.69 -7.12 -17.80
CA ALA A 254 12.17 -6.76 -16.46
C ALA A 254 13.61 -6.25 -16.55
N LYS A 255 13.89 -5.09 -15.95
CA LYS A 255 15.21 -4.44 -16.06
C LYS A 255 16.21 -4.99 -15.04
N ASN A 256 15.75 -5.33 -13.85
CA ASN A 256 16.59 -5.64 -12.69
C ASN A 256 16.02 -6.84 -11.92
N GLY A 257 16.79 -7.34 -10.97
CA GLY A 257 16.41 -8.41 -10.06
C GLY A 257 16.46 -9.80 -10.69
N GLU A 258 15.91 -10.76 -10.00
CA GLU A 258 15.88 -12.19 -10.40
C GLU A 258 15.23 -12.42 -11.78
N TRP A 259 14.34 -11.53 -12.21
CA TRP A 259 13.67 -11.60 -13.51
C TRP A 259 14.36 -10.77 -14.59
N GLY A 260 15.56 -10.26 -14.32
CA GLY A 260 16.30 -9.43 -15.27
C GLY A 260 16.40 -10.07 -16.66
N GLY A 261 15.99 -9.33 -17.69
CA GLY A 261 15.96 -9.85 -19.08
C GLY A 261 14.74 -10.69 -19.46
N LEU A 262 13.91 -11.11 -18.50
CA LEU A 262 12.70 -11.89 -18.77
C LEU A 262 11.50 -11.00 -19.09
N GLU A 263 10.59 -11.52 -19.92
CA GLU A 263 9.31 -10.85 -20.21
C GLU A 263 8.32 -11.03 -19.06
N LYS A 264 7.75 -9.93 -18.61
CA LYS A 264 6.69 -9.91 -17.61
C LYS A 264 5.49 -9.10 -18.08
N LEU A 265 4.30 -9.45 -17.62
CA LEU A 265 3.11 -8.67 -17.84
C LEU A 265 3.08 -7.45 -16.91
N GLY A 266 2.72 -6.31 -17.46
CA GLY A 266 2.42 -5.10 -16.70
C GLY A 266 1.00 -4.64 -17.00
N ALA A 267 0.29 -4.16 -15.97
CA ALA A 267 -1.04 -3.59 -16.14
C ALA A 267 -0.97 -2.09 -16.40
N THR A 268 -1.81 -1.60 -17.31
CA THR A 268 -2.19 -0.19 -17.42
C THR A 268 -3.64 -0.09 -16.97
N ILE A 269 -3.91 0.74 -15.96
CA ILE A 269 -5.20 0.80 -15.28
C ILE A 269 -5.80 2.19 -15.41
N GLN A 270 -7.08 2.25 -15.74
CA GLN A 270 -7.85 3.47 -15.91
C GLN A 270 -8.63 3.80 -14.63
N TRP A 271 -7.91 4.19 -13.56
CA TRP A 271 -8.45 4.43 -12.21
C TRP A 271 -9.67 5.36 -12.20
N LYS A 272 -9.56 6.53 -12.82
CA LYS A 272 -10.65 7.52 -12.88
C LYS A 272 -11.86 7.00 -13.67
N LYS A 273 -11.65 6.15 -14.70
CA LYS A 273 -12.75 5.52 -15.44
C LYS A 273 -13.49 4.51 -14.57
N ALA A 274 -12.76 3.70 -13.77
CA ALA A 274 -13.35 2.74 -12.83
C ALA A 274 -14.26 3.44 -11.81
N TYR A 275 -13.85 4.57 -11.26
CA TYR A 275 -14.69 5.34 -10.34
C TYR A 275 -15.91 5.97 -11.05
N LYS A 276 -15.68 6.55 -12.25
CA LYS A 276 -16.80 7.18 -12.99
C LYS A 276 -17.89 6.21 -13.39
N SER A 277 -17.57 4.94 -13.68
CA SER A 277 -18.56 3.93 -14.02
C SER A 277 -19.57 3.69 -12.89
N SER A 278 -19.09 3.67 -11.64
CA SER A 278 -19.97 3.51 -10.46
C SER A 278 -20.91 4.71 -10.26
N GLN A 279 -20.48 5.92 -10.63
CA GLN A 279 -21.33 7.12 -10.52
C GLN A 279 -22.44 7.13 -11.57
N GLN A 280 -22.16 6.65 -12.78
CA GLN A 280 -23.17 6.51 -13.86
C GLN A 280 -24.24 5.47 -13.52
N GLU A 281 -23.85 4.34 -12.95
CA GLU A 281 -24.79 3.32 -12.50
C GLU A 281 -25.75 3.85 -11.43
N LYS A 282 -25.25 4.61 -10.46
CA LYS A 282 -26.08 5.26 -9.44
C LYS A 282 -27.08 6.26 -10.03
N THR A 283 -26.66 7.06 -11.02
CA THR A 283 -27.55 8.03 -11.69
C THR A 283 -28.64 7.31 -12.48
N ASN A 284 -28.31 6.31 -13.29
CA ASN A 284 -29.27 5.54 -14.07
C ASN A 284 -30.29 4.79 -13.20
N THR A 285 -29.87 4.33 -12.02
CA THR A 285 -30.76 3.67 -11.06
C THR A 285 -31.77 4.66 -10.48
N LEU A 286 -31.35 5.89 -10.19
CA LEU A 286 -32.23 6.94 -9.67
C LEU A 286 -33.23 7.44 -10.73
N GLU A 287 -32.78 7.59 -11.99
CA GLU A 287 -33.66 8.00 -13.10
C GLU A 287 -34.69 6.92 -13.48
N GLY A 288 -34.42 5.64 -13.21
CA GLY A 288 -35.35 4.53 -13.41
C GLY A 288 -36.48 4.45 -12.37
N PHE A 289 -36.44 5.25 -11.31
CA PHE A 289 -37.46 5.33 -10.25
C PHE A 289 -38.41 6.54 -10.39
N PHE A 290 -38.20 7.42 -11.35
CA PHE A 290 -39.07 8.54 -11.71
C PHE A 290 -39.63 8.35 -13.12
#